data_28e97acadd1a21e149c5ee923a8a4f18
#
_entry.id   28e97acadd1a21e149c5ee923a8a4f18
#
_cell.length_a   1.000
_cell.length_b   1.000
_cell.length_c   1.000
_cell.angle_alpha   90.00
_cell.angle_beta   90.00
_cell.angle_gamma   90.00
#
_symmetry.space_group_name_H-M   'P 1'
#
loop_
_entity.id
_entity.type
_entity.pdbx_description
1 polymer ?
#
loop_
_entity_poly.entity_id
_entity_poly.type
_entity_poly.pdbx_seq_one_letter_code
_entity_poly.pdbx_strand_id
1 'polypeptide(L)'
;MIAYLTSNIGGSYKENGTRVPTQLSTENGLLDNLKKHWKDNSKVLIISADAGDIEINDSILNIFKVSFPMSGLPISQILVCDKRNEKLVDEIADFDGILIGISAGTMNSAEVVYAQPELEGESVDKEYERFLSGLGITKLMILPHYQDIKDDILDGKRLFEDITYPDSYGREFYVLEDGSYFIVEGKVTTLFGAAYLIQDGNIKQICEKDKSICVA
;
A
#
# COMPACT_ATOMS: atom_id res chain seq x y z
N MET A 1 -8.02 -7.69 -14.02
CA MET A 1 -7.15 -7.48 -12.82
C MET A 1 -7.99 -7.27 -11.59
N ILE A 2 -7.56 -7.84 -10.45
CA ILE A 2 -8.10 -7.56 -9.11
C ILE A 2 -6.97 -6.92 -8.31
N ALA A 3 -7.18 -5.74 -7.74
CA ALA A 3 -6.15 -5.07 -6.94
C ALA A 3 -6.49 -5.11 -5.44
N TYR A 4 -5.52 -5.53 -4.64
CA TYR A 4 -5.49 -5.45 -3.19
C TYR A 4 -4.56 -4.31 -2.80
N LEU A 5 -5.10 -3.22 -2.26
CA LEU A 5 -4.35 -2.03 -1.88
C LEU A 5 -4.29 -1.95 -0.35
N THR A 6 -3.16 -2.36 0.21
CA THR A 6 -3.00 -2.63 1.64
C THR A 6 -2.12 -1.60 2.34
N SER A 7 -2.42 -1.26 3.58
CA SER A 7 -1.48 -0.54 4.43
C SER A 7 -0.28 -1.44 4.75
N ASN A 8 -0.55 -2.64 5.29
CA ASN A 8 0.45 -3.64 5.60
C ASN A 8 -0.13 -5.04 5.35
N ILE A 9 0.63 -5.89 4.66
CA ILE A 9 0.22 -7.27 4.35
C ILE A 9 0.72 -8.29 5.39
N GLY A 10 1.58 -7.90 6.33
CA GLY A 10 2.31 -8.83 7.18
C GLY A 10 3.42 -9.57 6.43
N GLY A 11 3.61 -10.84 6.73
CA GLY A 11 4.61 -11.69 6.07
C GLY A 11 5.99 -11.64 6.69
N SER A 12 6.26 -10.73 7.62
CA SER A 12 7.49 -10.71 8.40
C SER A 12 7.33 -9.93 9.71
N TYR A 13 8.20 -10.21 10.66
CA TYR A 13 8.41 -9.40 11.86
C TYR A 13 9.90 -9.13 12.05
N LYS A 14 10.26 -8.17 12.92
CA LYS A 14 11.66 -7.89 13.26
C LYS A 14 12.04 -8.65 14.52
N GLU A 15 13.14 -9.41 14.46
CA GLU A 15 13.79 -10.05 15.59
C GLU A 15 15.27 -9.63 15.62
N ASN A 16 15.69 -8.96 16.68
CA ASN A 16 17.05 -8.43 16.82
C ASN A 16 17.54 -7.62 15.59
N GLY A 17 16.66 -6.82 15.01
CA GLY A 17 16.96 -6.01 13.83
C GLY A 17 16.85 -6.72 12.49
N THR A 18 16.71 -8.05 12.48
CA THR A 18 16.57 -8.85 11.25
C THR A 18 15.10 -9.13 10.96
N ARG A 19 14.68 -9.04 9.72
CA ARG A 19 13.33 -9.46 9.30
C ARG A 19 13.25 -10.97 9.18
N VAL A 20 12.30 -11.56 9.91
CA VAL A 20 12.02 -13.00 9.92
C VAL A 20 10.70 -13.25 9.19
N PRO A 21 10.65 -14.15 8.19
CA PRO A 21 9.40 -14.48 7.50
C PRO A 21 8.36 -15.09 8.44
N THR A 22 7.10 -14.74 8.23
CA THR A 22 5.93 -15.30 8.90
C THR A 22 4.75 -15.37 7.94
N GLN A 23 3.61 -15.88 8.38
CA GLN A 23 2.39 -15.84 7.58
C GLN A 23 1.95 -14.38 7.31
N LEU A 24 1.24 -14.18 6.20
CA LEU A 24 0.56 -12.93 5.91
C LEU A 24 -0.50 -12.65 6.98
N SER A 25 -0.87 -11.38 7.11
CA SER A 25 -1.91 -10.94 8.03
C SER A 25 -3.25 -11.62 7.74
N THR A 26 -3.93 -12.05 8.81
CA THR A 26 -5.31 -12.53 8.76
C THR A 26 -6.33 -11.44 9.14
N GLU A 27 -5.86 -10.26 9.53
CA GLU A 27 -6.71 -9.17 9.96
C GLU A 27 -7.70 -8.78 8.86
N ASN A 28 -8.91 -8.43 9.27
CA ASN A 28 -10.02 -8.05 8.41
C ASN A 28 -10.28 -9.04 7.26
N GLY A 29 -9.89 -10.32 7.42
CA GLY A 29 -10.09 -11.38 6.43
C GLY A 29 -9.17 -11.30 5.21
N LEU A 30 -8.06 -10.57 5.26
CA LEU A 30 -7.15 -10.37 4.12
C LEU A 30 -6.71 -11.69 3.49
N LEU A 31 -6.18 -12.60 4.29
CA LEU A 31 -5.70 -13.89 3.77
C LEU A 31 -6.80 -14.74 3.14
N ASP A 32 -8.00 -14.74 3.74
CA ASP A 32 -9.15 -15.49 3.22
C ASP A 32 -9.65 -14.88 1.90
N ASN A 33 -9.62 -13.56 1.77
CA ASN A 33 -9.97 -12.88 0.53
C ASN A 33 -8.92 -13.15 -0.56
N LEU A 34 -7.64 -13.11 -0.25
CA LEU A 34 -6.58 -13.47 -1.20
C LEU A 34 -6.75 -14.92 -1.71
N LYS A 35 -7.03 -15.87 -0.83
CA LYS A 35 -7.24 -17.28 -1.21
C LYS A 35 -8.38 -17.50 -2.19
N LYS A 36 -9.43 -16.66 -2.19
CA LYS A 36 -10.53 -16.76 -3.16
C LYS A 36 -10.09 -16.54 -4.61
N HIS A 37 -9.06 -15.72 -4.81
CA HIS A 37 -8.57 -15.35 -6.14
C HIS A 37 -7.24 -16.03 -6.52
N TRP A 38 -6.57 -16.66 -5.54
CA TRP A 38 -5.26 -17.29 -5.73
C TRP A 38 -5.38 -18.59 -6.54
N LYS A 39 -4.36 -18.87 -7.36
CA LYS A 39 -4.26 -20.10 -8.14
C LYS A 39 -3.00 -20.87 -7.76
N ASP A 40 -3.03 -22.21 -7.85
CA ASP A 40 -1.90 -23.08 -7.47
C ASP A 40 -0.62 -22.79 -8.27
N ASN A 41 -0.74 -22.24 -9.47
CA ASN A 41 0.38 -21.89 -10.33
C ASN A 41 0.64 -20.37 -10.39
N SER A 42 0.19 -19.60 -9.40
CA SER A 42 0.37 -18.15 -9.36
C SER A 42 1.85 -17.78 -9.46
N LYS A 43 2.12 -16.72 -10.23
CA LYS A 43 3.41 -16.05 -10.31
C LYS A 43 3.30 -14.72 -9.60
N VAL A 44 4.34 -14.34 -8.89
CA VAL A 44 4.40 -13.07 -8.15
C VAL A 44 5.47 -12.19 -8.74
N LEU A 45 5.13 -10.94 -9.02
CA LEU A 45 6.06 -9.87 -9.34
C LEU A 45 5.97 -8.82 -8.23
N ILE A 46 7.08 -8.55 -7.56
CA ILE A 46 7.21 -7.47 -6.58
C ILE A 46 7.76 -6.25 -7.30
N ILE A 47 7.04 -5.14 -7.25
CA ILE A 47 7.53 -3.85 -7.77
C ILE A 47 8.19 -3.13 -6.60
N SER A 48 9.47 -2.80 -6.76
CA SER A 48 10.24 -2.12 -5.75
C SER A 48 9.82 -0.65 -5.61
N ALA A 49 9.78 -0.14 -4.38
CA ALA A 49 9.62 1.29 -4.12
C ALA A 49 10.95 2.06 -4.42
N ASP A 50 12.10 1.46 -4.15
CA ASP A 50 13.40 1.96 -4.57
C ASP A 50 14.10 0.92 -5.45
N ALA A 51 14.03 1.12 -6.76
CA ALA A 51 14.63 0.23 -7.74
C ALA A 51 16.17 0.18 -7.64
N GLY A 52 16.80 1.15 -7.00
CA GLY A 52 18.23 1.23 -6.77
C GLY A 52 18.74 0.40 -5.61
N ASP A 53 17.94 0.18 -4.58
CA ASP A 53 18.31 -0.55 -3.38
C ASP A 53 18.16 -2.08 -3.55
N ILE A 54 19.17 -2.67 -4.17
CA ILE A 54 19.19 -4.10 -4.48
C ILE A 54 19.19 -4.98 -3.23
N GLU A 55 19.85 -4.55 -2.15
CA GLU A 55 19.95 -5.33 -0.91
C GLU A 55 18.58 -5.45 -0.24
N ILE A 56 17.85 -4.35 -0.10
CA ILE A 56 16.49 -4.34 0.43
C ILE A 56 15.55 -5.14 -0.48
N ASN A 57 15.66 -4.97 -1.79
CA ASN A 57 14.81 -5.66 -2.76
C ASN A 57 14.99 -7.18 -2.70
N ASP A 58 16.23 -7.66 -2.61
CA ASP A 58 16.53 -9.08 -2.45
C ASP A 58 16.08 -9.62 -1.08
N SER A 59 16.16 -8.82 -0.02
CA SER A 59 15.62 -9.17 1.30
C SER A 59 14.11 -9.36 1.24
N ILE A 60 13.38 -8.43 0.64
CA ILE A 60 11.91 -8.50 0.47
C ILE A 60 11.53 -9.72 -0.36
N LEU A 61 12.23 -9.96 -1.47
CA LEU A 61 12.02 -11.15 -2.30
C LEU A 61 12.15 -12.45 -1.50
N ASN A 62 13.21 -12.57 -0.69
CA ASN A 62 13.47 -13.76 0.12
C ASN A 62 12.40 -13.95 1.21
N ILE A 63 11.90 -12.89 1.82
CA ILE A 63 10.81 -12.93 2.78
C ILE A 63 9.55 -13.50 2.11
N PHE A 64 9.11 -12.92 0.99
CA PHE A 64 7.86 -13.32 0.36
C PHE A 64 7.92 -14.71 -0.30
N LYS A 65 9.11 -15.18 -0.73
CA LYS A 65 9.32 -16.61 -1.13
C LYS A 65 8.88 -17.60 -0.06
N VAL A 66 9.01 -17.22 1.20
CA VAL A 66 8.65 -18.07 2.36
C VAL A 66 7.24 -17.76 2.84
N SER A 67 6.88 -16.49 2.94
CA SER A 67 5.63 -16.02 3.58
C SER A 67 4.38 -16.40 2.79
N PHE A 68 4.41 -16.35 1.45
CA PHE A 68 3.27 -16.79 0.62
C PHE A 68 2.96 -18.29 0.83
N PRO A 69 3.92 -19.22 0.65
CA PRO A 69 3.66 -20.64 0.92
C PRO A 69 3.24 -20.93 2.37
N MET A 70 3.86 -20.27 3.36
CA MET A 70 3.47 -20.40 4.77
C MET A 70 2.01 -19.99 5.01
N SER A 71 1.49 -19.08 4.20
CA SER A 71 0.11 -18.60 4.26
C SER A 71 -0.89 -19.49 3.51
N GLY A 72 -0.42 -20.58 2.89
CA GLY A 72 -1.24 -21.44 2.04
C GLY A 72 -1.53 -20.81 0.66
N LEU A 73 -0.65 -19.93 0.19
CA LEU A 73 -0.68 -19.31 -1.13
C LEU A 73 0.50 -19.84 -1.96
N PRO A 74 0.35 -20.98 -2.66
CA PRO A 74 1.43 -21.57 -3.44
C PRO A 74 1.86 -20.64 -4.57
N ILE A 75 3.16 -20.57 -4.81
CA ILE A 75 3.74 -19.77 -5.89
C ILE A 75 4.63 -20.63 -6.78
N SER A 76 4.50 -20.48 -8.09
CA SER A 76 5.36 -21.17 -9.07
C SER A 76 6.62 -20.37 -9.41
N GLN A 77 6.55 -19.05 -9.29
CA GLN A 77 7.64 -18.11 -9.55
C GLN A 77 7.43 -16.83 -8.76
N ILE A 78 8.53 -16.23 -8.30
CA ILE A 78 8.52 -14.88 -7.72
C ILE A 78 9.75 -14.12 -8.22
N LEU A 79 9.52 -12.88 -8.63
CA LEU A 79 10.54 -11.96 -9.14
C LEU A 79 10.37 -10.61 -8.46
N VAL A 80 11.43 -9.82 -8.46
CA VAL A 80 11.39 -8.40 -8.09
C VAL A 80 11.67 -7.57 -9.34
N CYS A 81 10.85 -6.54 -9.56
CA CYS A 81 11.05 -5.53 -10.57
C CYS A 81 11.81 -4.36 -9.94
N ASP A 82 13.06 -4.21 -10.34
CA ASP A 82 13.96 -3.15 -9.91
C ASP A 82 14.84 -2.71 -11.08
N LYS A 83 15.90 -1.94 -10.85
CA LYS A 83 16.80 -1.45 -11.93
C LYS A 83 17.38 -2.55 -12.82
N ARG A 84 17.29 -3.83 -12.42
CA ARG A 84 17.75 -4.96 -13.24
C ARG A 84 16.76 -5.35 -14.34
N ASN A 85 15.45 -4.96 -14.21
CA ASN A 85 14.39 -5.39 -15.11
C ASN A 85 13.19 -4.41 -15.18
N GLU A 86 13.45 -3.11 -15.16
CA GLU A 86 12.46 -2.01 -15.11
C GLU A 86 11.36 -2.08 -16.18
N LYS A 87 11.66 -2.67 -17.33
CA LYS A 87 10.68 -2.80 -18.44
C LYS A 87 9.40 -3.56 -18.08
N LEU A 88 9.41 -4.34 -17.00
CA LEU A 88 8.23 -5.07 -16.54
C LEU A 88 7.11 -4.14 -16.03
N VAL A 89 7.43 -2.91 -15.66
CA VAL A 89 6.44 -1.92 -15.18
C VAL A 89 5.48 -1.51 -16.31
N ASP A 90 5.97 -1.43 -17.54
CA ASP A 90 5.17 -1.02 -18.70
C ASP A 90 4.04 -2.02 -19.03
N GLU A 91 4.14 -3.26 -18.55
CA GLU A 91 3.18 -4.33 -18.79
C GLU A 91 2.04 -4.39 -17.74
N ILE A 92 2.09 -3.55 -16.69
CA ILE A 92 1.10 -3.59 -15.59
C ILE A 92 -0.30 -3.23 -16.09
N ALA A 93 -0.44 -2.31 -17.04
CA ALA A 93 -1.72 -1.85 -17.57
C ALA A 93 -2.52 -2.99 -18.23
N ASP A 94 -1.84 -3.95 -18.86
CA ASP A 94 -2.43 -5.10 -19.55
C ASP A 94 -2.47 -6.37 -18.68
N PHE A 95 -2.04 -6.27 -17.42
CA PHE A 95 -1.96 -7.41 -16.51
C PHE A 95 -3.36 -7.90 -16.11
N ASP A 96 -3.63 -9.19 -16.35
CA ASP A 96 -4.86 -9.87 -15.91
C ASP A 96 -4.56 -10.87 -14.79
N GLY A 97 -4.49 -10.37 -13.57
CA GLY A 97 -4.19 -11.17 -12.40
C GLY A 97 -4.50 -10.44 -11.10
N ILE A 98 -3.84 -10.84 -10.02
CA ILE A 98 -3.92 -10.19 -8.73
C ILE A 98 -2.76 -9.20 -8.61
N LEU A 99 -3.08 -7.91 -8.42
CA LEU A 99 -2.12 -6.89 -8.04
C LEU A 99 -2.22 -6.69 -6.53
N ILE A 100 -1.08 -6.61 -5.84
CA ILE A 100 -1.05 -6.31 -4.41
C ILE A 100 -0.17 -5.08 -4.22
N GLY A 101 -0.78 -3.97 -3.84
CA GLY A 101 -0.10 -2.78 -3.34
C GLY A 101 0.16 -2.93 -1.85
N ILE A 102 1.34 -2.54 -1.38
CA ILE A 102 1.73 -2.56 0.04
C ILE A 102 2.39 -1.22 0.35
N SER A 103 1.89 -0.49 1.36
CA SER A 103 2.46 0.79 1.78
C SER A 103 2.64 1.76 0.59
N ALA A 104 3.84 2.21 0.27
CA ALA A 104 4.13 3.05 -0.89
C ALA A 104 3.62 2.46 -2.22
N GLY A 105 3.60 1.12 -2.37
CA GLY A 105 3.02 0.46 -3.55
C GLY A 105 1.50 0.65 -3.65
N THR A 106 0.81 0.78 -2.52
CA THR A 106 -0.60 1.17 -2.47
C THR A 106 -0.80 2.63 -2.90
N MET A 107 0.02 3.54 -2.42
CA MET A 107 0.00 4.95 -2.81
C MET A 107 0.23 5.10 -4.32
N ASN A 108 1.26 4.44 -4.84
CA ASN A 108 1.64 4.48 -6.26
C ASN A 108 0.60 3.86 -7.19
N SER A 109 -0.34 3.07 -6.68
CA SER A 109 -1.45 2.52 -7.47
C SER A 109 -2.47 3.57 -7.90
N ALA A 110 -2.49 4.75 -7.29
CA ALA A 110 -3.38 5.84 -7.63
C ALA A 110 -3.06 6.46 -9.00
N GLU A 111 -4.05 7.12 -9.63
CA GLU A 111 -3.83 7.99 -10.78
C GLU A 111 -3.04 9.24 -10.36
N VAL A 112 -3.41 9.81 -9.23
CA VAL A 112 -2.68 10.90 -8.57
C VAL A 112 -2.24 10.41 -7.19
N VAL A 113 -0.95 10.39 -6.95
CA VAL A 113 -0.35 10.02 -5.66
C VAL A 113 -0.23 11.26 -4.80
N TYR A 114 -0.73 11.22 -3.58
CA TYR A 114 -0.38 12.21 -2.59
C TYR A 114 0.89 11.75 -1.86
N ALA A 115 2.02 12.35 -2.23
CA ALA A 115 3.32 12.16 -1.58
C ALA A 115 3.37 13.04 -0.33
N GLN A 116 2.84 12.51 0.78
CA GLN A 116 2.94 13.18 2.08
C GLN A 116 4.42 13.33 2.44
N PRO A 117 4.86 14.51 2.96
CA PRO A 117 6.25 14.64 3.41
C PRO A 117 6.59 13.62 4.52
N GLU A 118 7.74 12.97 4.40
CA GLU A 118 8.22 11.94 5.33
C GLU A 118 9.59 12.27 5.93
N LEU A 119 10.41 13.05 5.22
CA LEU A 119 11.77 13.38 5.64
C LEU A 119 11.88 14.84 6.09
N GLU A 120 12.81 15.08 7.02
CA GLU A 120 13.14 16.44 7.50
C GLU A 120 13.53 17.34 6.31
N GLY A 121 12.95 18.52 6.26
CA GLY A 121 13.12 19.50 5.19
C GLY A 121 12.01 19.46 4.13
N GLU A 122 11.37 18.32 3.85
CA GLU A 122 10.36 18.18 2.80
C GLU A 122 9.11 19.04 3.03
N SER A 123 8.71 19.22 4.29
CA SER A 123 7.51 20.00 4.61
C SER A 123 7.67 21.50 4.39
N VAL A 124 8.90 21.98 4.32
CA VAL A 124 9.27 23.39 4.15
C VAL A 124 9.91 23.69 2.80
N ASP A 125 10.30 22.68 2.07
CA ASP A 125 10.82 22.81 0.71
C ASP A 125 9.68 23.21 -0.23
N LYS A 126 9.87 24.32 -0.95
CA LYS A 126 8.89 24.83 -1.93
C LYS A 126 8.88 24.06 -3.24
N GLU A 127 9.94 23.33 -3.52
CA GLU A 127 10.09 22.52 -4.73
C GLU A 127 9.60 21.07 -4.50
N TYR A 128 9.22 20.71 -3.26
CA TYR A 128 8.69 19.39 -2.95
C TYR A 128 7.29 19.20 -3.55
N GLU A 129 7.21 18.31 -4.55
CA GLU A 129 5.96 18.00 -5.24
C GLU A 129 5.12 16.98 -4.42
N ARG A 130 4.02 17.46 -3.85
CA ARG A 130 3.11 16.63 -3.04
C ARG A 130 2.13 15.80 -3.85
N PHE A 131 1.97 16.09 -5.13
CA PHE A 131 1.03 15.40 -6.01
C PHE A 131 1.77 14.92 -7.26
N LEU A 132 1.91 13.59 -7.36
CA LEU A 132 2.68 12.96 -8.42
C LEU A 132 1.75 12.11 -9.30
N SER A 133 2.17 11.82 -10.53
CA SER A 133 1.50 10.84 -11.36
C SER A 133 1.82 9.43 -10.88
N GLY A 134 0.80 8.59 -10.71
CA GLY A 134 0.96 7.20 -10.33
C GLY A 134 0.60 6.22 -11.46
N LEU A 135 0.33 4.98 -11.10
CA LEU A 135 0.07 3.88 -12.04
C LEU A 135 -1.35 3.91 -12.65
N GLY A 136 -2.28 4.70 -12.11
CA GLY A 136 -3.65 4.80 -12.64
C GLY A 136 -4.51 3.55 -12.44
N ILE A 137 -4.15 2.67 -11.50
CA ILE A 137 -4.94 1.47 -11.17
C ILE A 137 -6.24 1.86 -10.46
N THR A 138 -6.20 2.91 -9.66
CA THR A 138 -7.34 3.47 -8.93
C THR A 138 -7.31 4.99 -8.92
N LYS A 139 -8.45 5.61 -8.59
CA LYS A 139 -8.53 7.06 -8.32
C LYS A 139 -8.39 7.38 -6.84
N LEU A 140 -8.31 6.37 -5.97
CA LEU A 140 -8.20 6.57 -4.54
C LEU A 140 -6.79 7.06 -4.18
N MET A 141 -6.70 8.21 -3.52
CA MET A 141 -5.47 8.65 -2.86
C MET A 141 -5.43 8.02 -1.47
N ILE A 142 -4.56 7.03 -1.28
CA ILE A 142 -4.52 6.21 -0.07
C ILE A 142 -3.27 6.56 0.73
N LEU A 143 -3.45 6.81 2.03
CA LEU A 143 -2.38 7.00 3.01
C LEU A 143 -2.34 5.81 3.96
N PRO A 144 -1.28 5.00 3.95
CA PRO A 144 -1.10 3.87 4.85
C PRO A 144 -0.58 4.29 6.24
N HIS A 145 -0.53 3.35 7.17
CA HIS A 145 0.16 3.44 8.47
C HIS A 145 -0.35 4.54 9.40
N TYR A 146 -1.65 4.88 9.33
CA TYR A 146 -2.21 6.01 10.11
C TYR A 146 -1.89 5.96 11.60
N GLN A 147 -1.97 4.77 12.22
CA GLN A 147 -1.70 4.59 13.64
C GLN A 147 -0.26 4.97 14.04
N ASP A 148 0.68 4.87 13.10
CA ASP A 148 2.10 5.14 13.35
C ASP A 148 2.46 6.60 13.10
N ILE A 149 1.80 7.27 12.13
CA ILE A 149 2.19 8.60 11.64
C ILE A 149 1.25 9.73 12.07
N LYS A 150 0.09 9.43 12.67
CA LYS A 150 -0.95 10.42 12.98
C LYS A 150 -0.48 11.53 13.93
N ASP A 151 0.48 11.23 14.80
CA ASP A 151 0.98 12.16 15.82
C ASP A 151 2.37 12.72 15.42
N ASP A 152 2.84 12.46 14.19
CA ASP A 152 4.15 12.89 13.72
C ASP A 152 4.24 14.42 13.59
N ILE A 153 5.42 14.92 13.94
CA ILE A 153 5.81 16.32 13.77
C ILE A 153 7.02 16.35 12.84
N LEU A 154 6.88 17.03 11.70
CA LEU A 154 7.92 17.19 10.70
C LEU A 154 8.22 18.68 10.50
N ASP A 155 9.48 19.09 10.63
CA ASP A 155 9.92 20.49 10.51
C ASP A 155 9.13 21.45 11.43
N GLY A 156 8.72 20.98 12.62
CA GLY A 156 7.92 21.74 13.58
C GLY A 156 6.43 21.86 13.24
N LYS A 157 5.94 21.15 12.21
CA LYS A 157 4.54 21.07 11.81
C LYS A 157 3.96 19.71 12.15
N ARG A 158 2.72 19.66 12.62
CA ARG A 158 1.97 18.39 12.76
C ARG A 158 1.61 17.88 11.38
N LEU A 159 1.97 16.65 11.09
CA LEU A 159 1.89 16.06 9.77
C LEU A 159 0.45 16.09 9.21
N PHE A 160 -0.54 15.81 10.04
CA PHE A 160 -1.94 15.81 9.60
C PHE A 160 -2.56 17.20 9.66
N GLU A 161 -2.58 17.86 10.81
CA GLU A 161 -3.32 19.10 10.99
C GLU A 161 -2.73 20.28 10.23
N ASP A 162 -1.40 20.36 10.15
CA ASP A 162 -0.75 21.54 9.56
C ASP A 162 -0.33 21.33 8.09
N ILE A 163 -0.37 20.04 7.59
CA ILE A 163 0.03 19.70 6.22
C ILE A 163 -1.11 18.98 5.49
N THR A 164 -1.49 17.77 5.94
CA THR A 164 -2.42 16.90 5.19
C THR A 164 -3.83 17.44 5.13
N TYR A 165 -4.34 18.02 6.21
CA TYR A 165 -5.69 18.62 6.20
C TYR A 165 -5.77 19.83 5.24
N PRO A 166 -4.82 20.78 5.23
CA PRO A 166 -4.78 21.83 4.21
C PRO A 166 -4.71 21.28 2.78
N ASP A 167 -3.94 20.23 2.53
CA ASP A 167 -3.78 19.63 1.20
C ASP A 167 -5.05 18.88 0.72
N SER A 168 -5.97 18.57 1.63
CA SER A 168 -7.22 17.84 1.33
C SER A 168 -8.34 18.71 0.76
N TYR A 169 -8.18 20.04 0.69
CA TYR A 169 -9.23 20.87 0.10
C TYR A 169 -9.49 20.54 -1.37
N GLY A 170 -10.75 20.15 -1.66
CA GLY A 170 -11.16 19.69 -2.98
C GLY A 170 -10.63 18.29 -3.35
N ARG A 171 -10.16 17.51 -2.39
CA ARG A 171 -9.62 16.15 -2.56
C ARG A 171 -10.10 15.23 -1.43
N GLU A 172 -10.00 13.92 -1.69
CA GLU A 172 -10.31 12.87 -0.73
C GLU A 172 -9.07 12.03 -0.50
N PHE A 173 -8.63 11.92 0.76
CA PHE A 173 -7.57 11.02 1.17
C PHE A 173 -8.15 9.89 2.04
N TYR A 174 -7.94 8.66 1.61
CA TYR A 174 -8.35 7.47 2.33
C TYR A 174 -7.20 6.98 3.20
N VAL A 175 -7.35 7.10 4.51
CA VAL A 175 -6.29 6.86 5.47
C VAL A 175 -6.53 5.51 6.14
N LEU A 176 -5.56 4.60 6.05
CA LEU A 176 -5.69 3.21 6.50
C LEU A 176 -4.83 2.94 7.74
N GLU A 177 -5.42 2.28 8.75
CA GLU A 177 -4.63 1.59 9.76
C GLU A 177 -4.03 0.30 9.20
N ASP A 178 -2.95 -0.21 9.81
CA ASP A 178 -2.37 -1.50 9.42
C ASP A 178 -3.38 -2.63 9.59
N GLY A 179 -3.35 -3.57 8.67
CA GLY A 179 -4.34 -4.64 8.54
C GLY A 179 -5.58 -4.24 7.73
N SER A 180 -5.74 -2.95 7.38
CA SER A 180 -6.83 -2.48 6.51
C SER A 180 -6.40 -2.43 5.05
N TYR A 181 -7.36 -2.61 4.14
CA TYR A 181 -7.07 -2.69 2.71
C TYR A 181 -8.32 -2.43 1.86
N PHE A 182 -8.10 -2.09 0.60
CA PHE A 182 -9.12 -2.09 -0.45
C PHE A 182 -8.99 -3.31 -1.34
N ILE A 183 -10.13 -3.81 -1.82
CA ILE A 183 -10.21 -4.67 -3.01
C ILE A 183 -10.87 -3.84 -4.12
N VAL A 184 -10.16 -3.70 -5.24
CA VAL A 184 -10.67 -3.06 -6.46
C VAL A 184 -10.90 -4.15 -7.50
N GLU A 185 -12.16 -4.42 -7.85
CA GLU A 185 -12.56 -5.43 -8.82
C GLU A 185 -13.50 -4.82 -9.87
N GLY A 186 -12.98 -4.52 -11.03
CA GLY A 186 -13.70 -3.80 -12.07
C GLY A 186 -14.16 -2.41 -11.60
N LYS A 187 -15.48 -2.22 -11.46
CA LYS A 187 -16.08 -0.97 -10.97
C LYS A 187 -16.44 -0.99 -9.48
N VAL A 188 -16.19 -2.10 -8.81
CA VAL A 188 -16.53 -2.27 -7.40
C VAL A 188 -15.26 -2.08 -6.58
N THR A 189 -15.36 -1.19 -5.60
CA THR A 189 -14.29 -0.97 -4.61
C THR A 189 -14.85 -1.23 -3.23
N THR A 190 -14.23 -2.15 -2.50
CA THR A 190 -14.62 -2.50 -1.13
C THR A 190 -13.46 -2.24 -0.18
N LEU A 191 -13.71 -1.46 0.85
CA LEU A 191 -12.79 -1.21 1.97
C LEU A 191 -13.05 -2.21 3.09
N PHE A 192 -12.00 -2.75 3.66
CA PHE A 192 -11.99 -3.64 4.81
C PHE A 192 -11.12 -3.08 5.93
N GLY A 193 -11.64 -3.09 7.17
CA GLY A 193 -10.89 -2.69 8.36
C GLY A 193 -11.00 -1.20 8.70
N ALA A 194 -10.24 -0.78 9.73
CA ALA A 194 -10.30 0.57 10.26
C ALA A 194 -9.70 1.59 9.26
N ALA A 195 -10.52 2.54 8.87
CA ALA A 195 -10.12 3.57 7.91
C ALA A 195 -10.86 4.88 8.12
N TYR A 196 -10.21 5.95 7.66
CA TYR A 196 -10.70 7.32 7.79
C TYR A 196 -10.69 7.98 6.42
N LEU A 197 -11.57 8.95 6.23
CA LEU A 197 -11.60 9.87 5.09
C LEU A 197 -11.18 11.25 5.58
N ILE A 198 -10.18 11.83 4.92
CA ILE A 198 -9.82 13.23 5.08
C ILE A 198 -10.31 13.97 3.84
N GLN A 199 -11.16 14.97 4.08
CA GLN A 199 -11.73 15.82 3.02
C GLN A 199 -11.98 17.22 3.56
N ASP A 200 -11.62 18.23 2.80
CA ASP A 200 -11.86 19.65 3.11
C ASP A 200 -11.42 20.03 4.54
N GLY A 201 -10.23 19.57 4.94
CA GLY A 201 -9.63 19.88 6.24
C GLY A 201 -10.20 19.09 7.43
N ASN A 202 -11.05 18.09 7.19
CA ASN A 202 -11.69 17.30 8.24
C ASN A 202 -11.37 15.82 8.10
N ILE A 203 -11.24 15.12 9.22
CA ILE A 203 -11.10 13.67 9.25
C ILE A 203 -12.36 13.03 9.86
N LYS A 204 -12.80 11.93 9.25
CA LYS A 204 -13.93 11.13 9.72
C LYS A 204 -13.64 9.65 9.57
N GLN A 205 -13.87 8.86 10.60
CA GLN A 205 -13.85 7.40 10.48
C GLN A 205 -15.00 6.94 9.57
N ILE A 206 -14.66 6.15 8.55
CA ILE A 206 -15.62 5.64 7.55
C ILE A 206 -15.81 4.13 7.64
N CYS A 207 -14.84 3.39 8.22
CA CYS A 207 -14.96 1.97 8.46
C CYS A 207 -14.30 1.61 9.79
N GLU A 208 -14.87 0.64 10.49
CA GLU A 208 -14.34 0.10 11.74
C GLU A 208 -13.53 -1.18 11.47
N LYS A 209 -12.68 -1.58 12.44
CA LYS A 209 -12.02 -2.88 12.45
C LYS A 209 -13.04 -4.01 12.31
N ASP A 210 -12.70 -5.06 11.55
CA ASP A 210 -13.52 -6.23 11.26
C ASP A 210 -14.87 -5.91 10.54
N LYS A 211 -14.96 -4.72 9.93
CA LYS A 211 -16.07 -4.32 9.06
C LYS A 211 -15.59 -4.09 7.63
N SER A 212 -16.56 -4.00 6.73
CA SER A 212 -16.33 -3.61 5.35
C SER A 212 -17.41 -2.70 4.82
N ILE A 213 -17.05 -1.82 3.90
CA ILE A 213 -17.99 -0.93 3.20
C ILE A 213 -17.67 -0.92 1.70
N CYS A 214 -18.67 -0.72 0.87
CA CYS A 214 -18.49 -0.41 -0.54
C CYS A 214 -18.20 1.08 -0.67
N VAL A 215 -17.16 1.43 -1.41
CA VAL A 215 -16.79 2.82 -1.73
C VAL A 215 -17.17 3.07 -3.18
N ALA A 216 -17.93 4.14 -3.40
CA ALA A 216 -18.51 4.45 -4.71
C ALA A 216 -17.46 5.03 -5.68
#